data_7be07c8c2ea48813856cb8891b63b6de
#
_entry.id   7be07c8c2ea48813856cb8891b63b6de
#
_cell.length_a   1.000
_cell.length_b   1.000
_cell.length_c   1.000
_cell.angle_alpha   90.00
_cell.angle_beta   90.00
_cell.angle_gamma   90.00
#
_symmetry.space_group_name_H-M   'P 1'
#
loop_
_entity.id
_entity.type
_entity.pdbx_description
1 polymer ?
#
loop_
_entity_poly.entity_id
_entity_poly.type
_entity_poly.pdbx_seq_one_letter_code
_entity_poly.pdbx_strand_id
1 'polypeptide(L)'
;QIRDIMEANPEKIRNSQSSIVRDLIERAVRVKAEVVSEDLRESGRREILNYGHTLGHAIERAERYQWRHGAAVAVGMVYAAELALAAGYLDETIVDRTRAILKSLNLPVGYRGDRWKELLETMRRDKKARGSLLRFIVLEELGKPRVYEVPDDSILYMTYQEIAE
;
A
#
# COMPACT_ATOMS: atom_id res chain seq x y z
N GLN A 1 8.11 -14.77 4.66
CA GLN A 1 8.01 -14.98 6.13
C GLN A 1 6.80 -14.25 6.76
N ILE A 2 6.75 -12.88 6.81
CA ILE A 2 5.61 -12.14 7.42
C ILE A 2 4.29 -12.54 6.76
N ARG A 3 4.25 -12.51 5.43
CA ARG A 3 3.09 -12.89 4.64
C ARG A 3 2.63 -14.31 4.92
N ASP A 4 3.53 -15.28 4.96
CA ASP A 4 3.20 -16.69 5.18
C ASP A 4 2.60 -16.91 6.58
N ILE A 5 3.06 -16.14 7.59
CA ILE A 5 2.47 -16.13 8.93
C ILE A 5 1.04 -15.58 8.90
N MET A 6 0.80 -14.49 8.13
CA MET A 6 -0.52 -13.88 8.00
C MET A 6 -1.51 -14.83 7.30
N GLU A 7 -1.09 -15.47 6.22
CA GLU A 7 -1.91 -16.45 5.50
C GLU A 7 -2.27 -17.68 6.35
N ALA A 8 -1.30 -18.18 7.12
CA ALA A 8 -1.50 -19.38 7.94
C ALA A 8 -2.35 -19.13 9.21
N ASN A 9 -2.51 -17.87 9.65
CA ASN A 9 -3.09 -17.57 10.95
C ASN A 9 -4.09 -16.39 10.96
N PRO A 10 -4.98 -16.22 9.96
CA PRO A 10 -5.83 -15.04 9.89
C PRO A 10 -6.76 -14.88 11.10
N GLU A 11 -7.39 -15.95 11.57
CA GLU A 11 -8.27 -15.90 12.73
C GLU A 11 -7.54 -15.55 14.02
N LYS A 12 -6.36 -16.12 14.23
CA LYS A 12 -5.55 -15.84 15.41
C LYS A 12 -5.09 -14.39 15.46
N ILE A 13 -4.80 -13.81 14.27
CA ILE A 13 -4.43 -12.39 14.15
C ILE A 13 -5.64 -11.51 14.44
N ARG A 14 -6.80 -11.79 13.82
CA ARG A 14 -8.05 -11.06 14.09
C ARG A 14 -8.45 -11.09 15.56
N ASN A 15 -8.27 -12.23 16.20
CA ASN A 15 -8.56 -12.42 17.61
C ASN A 15 -7.44 -11.92 18.55
N SER A 16 -6.45 -11.20 18.00
CA SER A 16 -5.36 -10.58 18.76
C SER A 16 -4.58 -11.56 19.65
N GLN A 17 -4.36 -12.80 19.16
CA GLN A 17 -3.55 -13.77 19.92
C GLN A 17 -2.13 -13.23 20.10
N SER A 18 -1.77 -12.93 21.31
CA SER A 18 -0.61 -12.11 21.70
C SER A 18 0.74 -12.64 21.17
N SER A 19 0.93 -13.95 21.07
CA SER A 19 2.20 -14.53 20.58
C SER A 19 2.44 -14.27 19.09
N ILE A 20 1.41 -14.49 18.24
CA ILE A 20 1.52 -14.30 16.79
C ILE A 20 1.60 -12.81 16.45
N VAL A 21 0.75 -12.00 17.08
CA VAL A 21 0.76 -10.54 16.87
C VAL A 21 2.10 -9.95 17.31
N ARG A 22 2.67 -10.41 18.41
CA ARG A 22 4.01 -10.00 18.86
C ARG A 22 5.09 -10.35 17.85
N ASP A 23 5.13 -11.59 17.33
CA ASP A 23 6.10 -12.00 16.30
C ASP A 23 6.00 -11.14 15.04
N LEU A 24 4.78 -10.85 14.57
CA LEU A 24 4.56 -9.96 13.43
C LEU A 24 5.05 -8.53 13.69
N ILE A 25 4.78 -7.98 14.88
CA ILE A 25 5.24 -6.66 15.28
C ILE A 25 6.76 -6.61 15.35
N GLU A 26 7.40 -7.59 15.98
CA GLU A 26 8.86 -7.67 16.08
C GLU A 26 9.52 -7.71 14.70
N ARG A 27 8.99 -8.51 13.77
CA ARG A 27 9.47 -8.57 12.39
C ARG A 27 9.29 -7.25 11.65
N ALA A 28 8.13 -6.61 11.80
CA ALA A 28 7.86 -5.32 11.17
C ALA A 28 8.77 -4.21 11.71
N VAL A 29 9.00 -4.19 13.03
CA VAL A 29 9.93 -3.24 13.69
C VAL A 29 11.35 -3.47 13.20
N ARG A 30 11.78 -4.74 13.07
CA ARG A 30 13.12 -5.07 12.57
C ARG A 30 13.34 -4.56 11.15
N VAL A 31 12.41 -4.85 10.22
CA VAL A 31 12.48 -4.35 8.84
C VAL A 31 12.53 -2.82 8.81
N LYS A 32 11.69 -2.15 9.61
CA LYS A 32 11.71 -0.69 9.70
C LYS A 32 13.04 -0.17 10.25
N ALA A 33 13.58 -0.79 11.28
CA ALA A 33 14.86 -0.41 11.88
C ALA A 33 16.01 -0.57 10.89
N GLU A 34 16.06 -1.66 10.14
CA GLU A 34 17.06 -1.91 9.10
C GLU A 34 17.00 -0.82 8.03
N VAL A 35 15.82 -0.55 7.46
CA VAL A 35 15.64 0.48 6.43
C VAL A 35 16.04 1.87 6.93
N VAL A 36 15.65 2.23 8.16
CA VAL A 36 15.96 3.55 8.75
C VAL A 36 17.45 3.66 9.06
N SER A 37 18.10 2.59 9.55
CA SER A 37 19.52 2.61 9.89
C SER A 37 20.41 2.76 8.66
N GLU A 38 20.01 2.18 7.53
CA GLU A 38 20.75 2.27 6.27
C GLU A 38 20.56 3.62 5.56
N ASP A 39 19.51 4.36 5.88
CA ASP A 39 19.18 5.65 5.27
C ASP A 39 19.01 6.77 6.30
N LEU A 40 20.01 6.95 7.15
CA LEU A 40 20.06 8.06 8.12
C LEU A 40 20.07 9.45 7.46
N ARG A 41 20.37 9.53 6.16
CA ARG A 41 20.49 10.79 5.39
C ARG A 41 19.37 11.01 4.36
N GLU A 42 18.28 10.25 4.42
CA GLU A 42 17.13 10.38 3.50
C GLU A 42 17.50 10.28 2.01
N SER A 43 18.39 9.34 1.65
CA SER A 43 18.82 9.10 0.27
C SER A 43 17.76 8.46 -0.64
N GLY A 44 16.52 8.33 -0.15
CA GLY A 44 15.37 7.80 -0.88
C GLY A 44 14.96 6.38 -0.50
N ARG A 45 15.79 5.60 0.20
CA ARG A 45 15.46 4.24 0.61
C ARG A 45 14.32 4.18 1.62
N ARG A 46 14.16 5.19 2.47
CA ARG A 46 13.03 5.28 3.41
C ARG A 46 11.67 5.41 2.72
N GLU A 47 11.63 5.85 1.46
CA GLU A 47 10.38 5.93 0.69
C GLU A 47 9.68 4.58 0.57
N ILE A 48 10.42 3.46 0.57
CA ILE A 48 9.84 2.11 0.47
C ILE A 48 8.89 1.78 1.62
N LEU A 49 9.04 2.43 2.78
CA LEU A 49 8.13 2.29 3.92
C LEU A 49 6.74 2.88 3.64
N ASN A 50 6.60 3.65 2.57
CA ASN A 50 5.35 4.27 2.15
C ASN A 50 4.56 3.43 1.13
N TYR A 51 4.80 2.12 1.04
CA TYR A 51 4.00 1.23 0.20
C TYR A 51 2.51 1.33 0.59
N GLY A 52 1.65 1.63 -0.39
CA GLY A 52 0.22 1.87 -0.16
C GLY A 52 -0.16 3.25 0.39
N HIS A 53 0.80 4.06 0.87
CA HIS A 53 0.49 5.31 1.56
C HIS A 53 0.05 6.45 0.63
N THR A 54 0.46 6.46 -0.64
CA THR A 54 0.10 7.55 -1.56
C THR A 54 -1.41 7.67 -1.72
N LEU A 55 -2.10 6.57 -2.03
CA LEU A 55 -3.56 6.54 -2.08
C LEU A 55 -4.17 6.48 -0.66
N GLY A 56 -3.55 5.72 0.26
CA GLY A 56 -4.03 5.58 1.63
C GLY A 56 -4.23 6.94 2.33
N HIS A 57 -3.25 7.83 2.28
CA HIS A 57 -3.38 9.19 2.85
C HIS A 57 -4.45 10.03 2.15
N ALA A 58 -4.63 9.86 0.83
CA ALA A 58 -5.70 10.54 0.11
C ALA A 58 -7.08 10.07 0.58
N ILE A 59 -7.26 8.76 0.81
CA ILE A 59 -8.47 8.18 1.39
C ILE A 59 -8.70 8.71 2.82
N GLU A 60 -7.70 8.67 3.69
CA GLU A 60 -7.82 9.19 5.06
C GLU A 60 -8.32 10.63 5.05
N ARG A 61 -7.79 11.47 4.16
CA ARG A 61 -8.20 12.86 4.03
C ARG A 61 -9.62 13.01 3.50
N ALA A 62 -10.00 12.24 2.46
CA ALA A 62 -11.35 12.23 1.89
C ALA A 62 -12.39 11.76 2.91
N GLU A 63 -12.04 10.82 3.78
CA GLU A 63 -12.86 10.33 4.89
C GLU A 63 -12.71 11.17 6.18
N ARG A 64 -12.07 12.33 6.11
CA ARG A 64 -11.86 13.25 7.25
C ARG A 64 -11.23 12.56 8.46
N TYR A 65 -10.32 11.60 8.20
CA TYR A 65 -9.64 10.77 9.20
C TYR A 65 -10.59 9.92 10.06
N GLN A 66 -11.79 9.63 9.58
CA GLN A 66 -12.72 8.71 10.25
C GLN A 66 -12.35 7.23 10.00
N TRP A 67 -11.68 6.95 8.90
CA TRP A 67 -11.13 5.63 8.64
C TRP A 67 -9.86 5.40 9.47
N ARG A 68 -9.70 4.15 9.92
CA ARG A 68 -8.43 3.74 10.56
C ARG A 68 -7.32 3.75 9.51
N HIS A 69 -6.16 4.24 9.88
CA HIS A 69 -4.97 4.30 9.00
C HIS A 69 -4.70 2.97 8.27
N GLY A 70 -4.66 1.84 9.00
CA GLY A 70 -4.42 0.53 8.40
C GLY A 70 -5.47 0.11 7.36
N ALA A 71 -6.73 0.53 7.50
CA ALA A 71 -7.77 0.27 6.51
C ALA A 71 -7.52 1.06 5.22
N ALA A 72 -7.21 2.35 5.33
CA ALA A 72 -6.89 3.18 4.17
C ALA A 72 -5.62 2.70 3.46
N VAL A 73 -4.58 2.33 4.22
CA VAL A 73 -3.33 1.80 3.66
C VAL A 73 -3.55 0.44 3.01
N ALA A 74 -4.44 -0.43 3.53
CA ALA A 74 -4.76 -1.72 2.91
C ALA A 74 -5.31 -1.52 1.48
N VAL A 75 -6.26 -0.59 1.30
CA VAL A 75 -6.75 -0.22 -0.04
C VAL A 75 -5.62 0.33 -0.91
N GLY A 76 -4.79 1.20 -0.34
CA GLY A 76 -3.62 1.75 -1.03
C GLY A 76 -2.61 0.68 -1.45
N MET A 77 -2.43 -0.39 -0.67
CA MET A 77 -1.57 -1.53 -1.03
C MET A 77 -2.13 -2.32 -2.21
N VAL A 78 -3.44 -2.57 -2.23
CA VAL A 78 -4.09 -3.22 -3.38
C VAL A 78 -3.93 -2.35 -4.63
N TYR A 79 -4.20 -1.05 -4.52
CA TYR A 79 -4.00 -0.11 -5.63
C TYR A 79 -2.56 -0.11 -6.16
N ALA A 80 -1.57 -0.08 -5.26
CA ALA A 80 -0.16 -0.12 -5.66
C ALA A 80 0.23 -1.45 -6.33
N ALA A 81 -0.38 -2.57 -5.93
CA ALA A 81 -0.19 -3.87 -6.56
C ALA A 81 -0.82 -3.92 -7.96
N GLU A 82 -2.05 -3.42 -8.13
CA GLU A 82 -2.71 -3.29 -9.44
C GLU A 82 -1.94 -2.34 -10.37
N LEU A 83 -1.43 -1.24 -9.84
CA LEU A 83 -0.59 -0.32 -10.61
C LEU A 83 0.71 -0.99 -11.09
N ALA A 84 1.31 -1.83 -10.24
CA ALA A 84 2.49 -2.61 -10.61
C ALA A 84 2.16 -3.66 -11.69
N LEU A 85 1.00 -4.31 -11.62
CA LEU A 85 0.51 -5.22 -12.65
C LEU A 85 0.30 -4.48 -13.98
N ALA A 86 -0.41 -3.36 -13.97
CA ALA A 86 -0.66 -2.54 -15.16
C ALA A 86 0.63 -2.00 -15.79
N ALA A 87 1.67 -1.76 -14.97
CA ALA A 87 3.00 -1.35 -15.42
C ALA A 87 3.91 -2.52 -15.85
N GLY A 88 3.44 -3.76 -15.75
CA GLY A 88 4.19 -4.97 -16.14
C GLY A 88 5.28 -5.40 -15.15
N TYR A 89 5.20 -4.97 -13.89
CA TYR A 89 6.17 -5.33 -12.85
C TYR A 89 5.75 -6.56 -12.04
N LEU A 90 4.46 -6.74 -11.79
CA LEU A 90 3.94 -7.85 -11.00
C LEU A 90 3.05 -8.78 -11.83
N ASP A 91 3.00 -10.04 -11.43
CA ASP A 91 2.02 -11.00 -11.92
C ASP A 91 0.68 -10.86 -11.18
N GLU A 92 -0.41 -11.15 -11.88
CA GLU A 92 -1.78 -11.15 -11.34
C GLU A 92 -1.91 -12.03 -10.08
N THR A 93 -1.23 -13.17 -10.05
CA THR A 93 -1.23 -14.08 -8.89
C THR A 93 -0.75 -13.42 -7.60
N ILE A 94 0.18 -12.46 -7.68
CA ILE A 94 0.69 -11.73 -6.51
C ILE A 94 -0.34 -10.68 -6.05
N VAL A 95 -1.03 -10.04 -7.00
CA VAL A 95 -2.10 -9.09 -6.73
C VAL A 95 -3.27 -9.80 -6.03
N ASP A 96 -3.74 -10.90 -6.60
CA ASP A 96 -4.81 -11.73 -6.03
C ASP A 96 -4.48 -12.21 -4.62
N ARG A 97 -3.26 -12.68 -4.43
CA ARG A 97 -2.78 -13.12 -3.12
C ARG A 97 -2.75 -11.98 -2.11
N THR A 98 -2.35 -10.77 -2.54
CA THR A 98 -2.38 -9.57 -1.69
C THR A 98 -3.81 -9.26 -1.25
N ARG A 99 -4.77 -9.26 -2.18
CA ARG A 99 -6.20 -9.08 -1.87
C ARG A 99 -6.72 -10.15 -0.90
N ALA A 100 -6.39 -11.41 -1.16
CA ALA A 100 -6.86 -12.52 -0.32
C ALA A 100 -6.38 -12.39 1.13
N ILE A 101 -5.10 -12.06 1.34
CA ILE A 101 -4.54 -11.84 2.68
C ILE A 101 -5.27 -10.70 3.39
N LEU A 102 -5.41 -9.55 2.75
CA LEU A 102 -6.05 -8.39 3.36
C LEU A 102 -7.52 -8.68 3.71
N LYS A 103 -8.27 -9.32 2.80
CA LYS A 103 -9.65 -9.79 3.06
C LYS A 103 -9.72 -10.76 4.24
N SER A 104 -8.79 -11.71 4.33
CA SER A 104 -8.75 -12.68 5.43
C SER A 104 -8.55 -12.03 6.81
N LEU A 105 -7.97 -10.83 6.83
CA LEU A 105 -7.76 -10.02 8.03
C LEU A 105 -8.89 -8.99 8.27
N ASN A 106 -10.00 -9.07 7.54
CA ASN A 106 -11.11 -8.12 7.57
C ASN A 106 -10.68 -6.67 7.24
N LEU A 107 -9.70 -6.51 6.37
CA LEU A 107 -9.28 -5.22 5.85
C LEU A 107 -10.00 -4.94 4.51
N PRO A 108 -10.37 -3.70 4.23
CA PRO A 108 -10.96 -3.33 2.95
C PRO A 108 -9.92 -3.47 1.83
N VAL A 109 -10.38 -3.85 0.65
CA VAL A 109 -9.54 -4.03 -0.55
C VAL A 109 -10.04 -3.24 -1.74
N GLY A 110 -11.13 -2.50 -1.55
CA GLY A 110 -11.74 -1.60 -2.53
C GLY A 110 -12.15 -0.28 -1.90
N TYR A 111 -12.54 0.65 -2.73
CA TYR A 111 -13.01 1.97 -2.31
C TYR A 111 -14.03 2.53 -3.29
N ARG A 112 -14.80 3.55 -2.88
CA ARG A 112 -15.88 4.18 -3.62
C ARG A 112 -15.43 4.70 -4.99
N GLY A 113 -16.05 4.22 -6.07
CA GLY A 113 -15.68 4.57 -7.44
C GLY A 113 -15.91 6.05 -7.79
N ASP A 114 -16.82 6.74 -7.11
CA ASP A 114 -17.19 8.15 -7.34
C ASP A 114 -16.19 9.18 -6.81
N ARG A 115 -15.14 8.76 -6.10
CA ARG A 115 -14.21 9.65 -5.39
C ARG A 115 -12.89 9.92 -6.11
N TRP A 116 -12.68 9.37 -7.28
CA TRP A 116 -11.40 9.45 -7.98
C TRP A 116 -10.85 10.87 -8.12
N LYS A 117 -11.68 11.80 -8.57
CA LYS A 117 -11.24 13.19 -8.81
C LYS A 117 -10.66 13.84 -7.54
N GLU A 118 -11.34 13.68 -6.43
CA GLU A 118 -10.90 14.22 -5.13
C GLU A 118 -9.60 13.56 -4.65
N LEU A 119 -9.49 12.24 -4.81
CA LEU A 119 -8.29 11.50 -4.44
C LEU A 119 -7.09 11.92 -5.28
N LEU A 120 -7.25 12.04 -6.60
CA LEU A 120 -6.19 12.48 -7.50
C LEU A 120 -5.70 13.91 -7.15
N GLU A 121 -6.63 14.83 -6.92
CA GLU A 121 -6.29 16.20 -6.49
C GLU A 121 -5.53 16.22 -5.17
N THR A 122 -5.93 15.36 -4.24
CA THR A 122 -5.27 15.23 -2.93
C THR A 122 -3.86 14.67 -3.08
N MET A 123 -3.67 13.58 -3.84
CA MET A 123 -2.36 13.01 -4.12
C MET A 123 -1.42 14.01 -4.78
N ARG A 124 -1.91 14.78 -5.76
CA ARG A 124 -1.12 15.81 -6.43
C ARG A 124 -0.73 16.97 -5.53
N ARG A 125 -1.63 17.39 -4.64
CA ARG A 125 -1.36 18.49 -3.70
C ARG A 125 -0.27 18.10 -2.70
N ASP A 126 -0.31 16.89 -2.19
CA ASP A 126 0.70 16.37 -1.26
C ASP A 126 2.10 16.25 -1.90
N LYS A 127 2.16 16.01 -3.21
CA LYS A 127 3.39 15.77 -3.96
C LYS A 127 3.95 17.00 -4.69
N LYS A 128 3.23 18.13 -4.77
CA LYS A 128 3.69 19.37 -5.45
C LYS A 128 5.07 19.88 -4.98
N ALA A 129 5.51 19.48 -3.79
CA ALA A 129 6.83 19.84 -3.27
C ALA A 129 8.00 19.04 -3.89
N ARG A 130 7.75 17.98 -4.68
CA ARG A 130 8.77 17.03 -5.15
C ARG A 130 8.83 16.79 -6.67
N GLY A 131 8.11 17.58 -7.49
CA GLY A 131 8.10 17.45 -8.95
C GLY A 131 6.69 17.31 -9.54
N SER A 132 6.57 17.22 -10.87
CA SER A 132 5.28 17.22 -11.59
C SER A 132 4.60 15.85 -11.66
N LEU A 133 5.35 14.76 -11.58
CA LEU A 133 4.83 13.39 -11.68
C LEU A 133 4.44 12.80 -10.33
N LEU A 134 3.36 12.02 -10.33
CA LEU A 134 2.97 11.25 -9.17
C LEU A 134 3.91 10.04 -9.00
N ARG A 135 4.36 9.83 -7.77
CA ARG A 135 5.27 8.75 -7.39
C ARG A 135 4.56 7.78 -6.46
N PHE A 136 4.68 6.50 -6.78
CA PHE A 136 4.19 5.40 -5.98
C PHE A 136 5.32 4.47 -5.61
N ILE A 137 5.25 3.89 -4.42
CA ILE A 137 6.05 2.71 -4.12
C ILE A 137 5.27 1.51 -4.63
N VAL A 138 5.86 0.78 -5.55
CA VAL A 138 5.32 -0.46 -6.12
C VAL A 138 6.29 -1.61 -5.85
N LEU A 139 5.91 -2.83 -6.18
CA LEU A 139 6.78 -4.00 -6.09
C LEU A 139 7.13 -4.48 -7.50
N GLU A 140 8.39 -4.82 -7.73
CA GLU A 140 8.83 -5.59 -8.92
C GLU A 140 8.70 -7.10 -8.69
N GLU A 141 8.93 -7.49 -7.46
CA GLU A 141 8.76 -8.83 -6.91
C GLU A 141 8.43 -8.71 -5.42
N LEU A 142 8.01 -9.79 -4.82
CA LEU A 142 7.82 -9.84 -3.38
C LEU A 142 9.11 -9.48 -2.64
N GLY A 143 9.04 -8.41 -1.83
CA GLY A 143 10.20 -7.91 -1.08
C GLY A 143 11.15 -7.03 -1.89
N LYS A 144 10.84 -6.73 -3.15
CA LYS A 144 11.62 -5.80 -3.99
C LYS A 144 10.82 -4.53 -4.31
N PRO A 145 10.76 -3.57 -3.39
CA PRO A 145 10.07 -2.30 -3.64
C PRO A 145 10.89 -1.40 -4.55
N ARG A 146 10.18 -0.62 -5.36
CA ARG A 146 10.74 0.44 -6.19
C ARG A 146 9.88 1.68 -6.18
N VAL A 147 10.47 2.81 -6.51
CA VAL A 147 9.74 4.04 -6.85
C VAL A 147 9.29 3.97 -8.30
N TYR A 148 8.00 4.18 -8.54
CA TYR A 148 7.43 4.29 -9.87
C TYR A 148 6.88 5.70 -10.08
N GLU A 149 7.48 6.44 -10.98
CA GLU A 149 7.00 7.74 -11.44
C GLU A 149 6.01 7.48 -12.58
N VAL A 150 4.76 7.81 -12.36
CA VAL A 150 3.69 7.48 -13.32
C VAL A 150 3.68 8.50 -14.44
N PRO A 151 3.93 8.06 -15.69
CA PRO A 151 4.07 8.98 -16.82
C PRO A 151 2.74 9.56 -17.31
N ASP A 152 1.64 8.85 -17.07
CA ASP A 152 0.32 9.21 -17.58
C ASP A 152 -0.78 8.93 -16.53
N ASP A 153 -1.65 9.92 -16.33
CA ASP A 153 -2.79 9.81 -15.41
C ASP A 153 -3.83 8.78 -15.86
N SER A 154 -3.86 8.39 -17.13
CA SER A 154 -4.80 7.39 -17.63
C SER A 154 -4.59 6.03 -16.94
N ILE A 155 -3.34 5.61 -16.73
CA ILE A 155 -3.03 4.37 -16.03
C ILE A 155 -3.50 4.42 -14.57
N LEU A 156 -3.39 5.60 -13.93
CA LEU A 156 -3.87 5.78 -12.55
C LEU A 156 -5.38 5.59 -12.45
N TYR A 157 -6.13 6.15 -13.40
CA TYR A 157 -7.57 6.00 -13.43
C TYR A 157 -8.00 4.57 -13.74
N MET A 158 -7.40 3.96 -14.76
CA MET A 158 -7.67 2.55 -15.11
C MET A 158 -7.42 1.63 -13.91
N THR A 159 -6.29 1.81 -13.24
CA THR A 159 -5.97 1.07 -12.02
C THR A 159 -6.99 1.30 -10.90
N TYR A 160 -7.52 2.52 -10.80
CA TYR A 160 -8.53 2.83 -9.79
C TYR A 160 -9.84 2.08 -10.02
N GLN A 161 -10.21 1.82 -11.29
CA GLN A 161 -11.40 1.04 -11.61
C GLN A 161 -11.31 -0.41 -11.09
N GLU A 162 -10.10 -0.98 -10.98
CA GLU A 162 -9.88 -2.33 -10.44
C GLU A 162 -10.16 -2.45 -8.93
N ILE A 163 -10.20 -1.33 -8.22
CA ILE A 163 -10.49 -1.26 -6.79
C ILE A 163 -11.81 -0.54 -6.48
N ALA A 164 -12.53 -0.08 -7.51
CA ALA A 164 -13.79 0.65 -7.36
C ALA A 164 -14.95 -0.29 -6.93
N GLU A 165 -15.71 0.14 -5.91
CA GLU A 165 -16.91 -0.55 -5.38
C GLU A 165 -18.13 0.33 -5.47
#